data_bad586aff9919bc740a7a78e486b485f
#
_entry.id   bad586aff9919bc740a7a78e486b485f
#
_cell.length_a   1.000
_cell.length_b   1.000
_cell.length_c   1.000
_cell.angle_alpha   90.00
_cell.angle_beta   90.00
_cell.angle_gamma   90.00
#
_symmetry.space_group_name_H-M   'P 1'
#
loop_
_entity.id
_entity.type
_entity.pdbx_description
1 polymer ?
#
loop_
_entity_poly.entity_id
_entity_poly.type
_entity_poly.pdbx_seq_one_letter_code
_entity_poly.pdbx_strand_id
1 'polypeptide(L)'
;SSGIMKYGNKQIDYKNSNSNDVLRANKIGIIYQQDNLLPDFTALENVYLANLAIEKNKEISEIKSKKLLKKVGLSNRIYHYPAELSGGEKQRVSIARALINDPQVILADEPTGSLDLETAKSVFDLLKKQINANRLIIFATHNRFFAKKADCMLEIVNGNIKTINARV
;
A
#
# COMPACT_ATOMS: atom_id res chain seq x y z
N SER A 1 -3.22 -13.27 -24.54
CA SER A 1 -4.24 -13.06 -23.49
C SER A 1 -5.06 -11.82 -23.87
N SER A 2 -6.38 -11.91 -23.77
CA SER A 2 -7.30 -10.79 -23.99
C SER A 2 -8.09 -10.53 -22.71
N GLY A 3 -8.43 -9.28 -22.46
CA GLY A 3 -9.22 -8.92 -21.30
C GLY A 3 -9.51 -7.43 -21.28
N ILE A 4 -10.53 -7.03 -20.50
CA ILE A 4 -10.90 -5.65 -20.30
C ILE A 4 -10.72 -5.34 -18.80
N MET A 5 -9.98 -4.29 -18.48
CA MET A 5 -9.88 -3.77 -17.13
C MET A 5 -10.59 -2.42 -17.05
N LYS A 6 -11.39 -2.24 -16.01
CA LYS A 6 -12.10 -0.98 -15.74
C LYS A 6 -11.77 -0.48 -14.34
N TYR A 7 -11.72 0.82 -14.20
CA TYR A 7 -11.69 1.52 -12.91
C TYR A 7 -12.93 2.44 -12.85
N GLY A 8 -13.88 2.10 -11.99
CA GLY A 8 -15.22 2.66 -12.06
C GLY A 8 -15.85 2.37 -13.43
N ASN A 9 -16.36 3.41 -14.07
CA ASN A 9 -16.95 3.30 -15.42
C ASN A 9 -15.93 3.50 -16.56
N LYS A 10 -14.67 3.82 -16.24
CA LYS A 10 -13.63 4.09 -17.25
C LYS A 10 -12.87 2.82 -17.59
N GLN A 11 -12.84 2.44 -18.86
CA GLN A 11 -11.97 1.38 -19.34
C GLN A 11 -10.53 1.87 -19.37
N ILE A 12 -9.61 1.03 -18.88
CA ILE A 12 -8.18 1.31 -18.88
C ILE A 12 -7.60 0.92 -20.24
N ASP A 13 -7.00 1.89 -20.91
CA ASP A 13 -6.24 1.65 -22.13
C ASP A 13 -4.80 1.30 -21.78
N TYR A 14 -4.43 0.04 -21.95
CA TYR A 14 -3.06 -0.45 -21.67
C TYR A 14 -1.98 0.23 -22.52
N LYS A 15 -2.33 0.83 -23.64
CA LYS A 15 -1.39 1.51 -24.53
C LYS A 15 -1.15 2.97 -24.14
N ASN A 16 -2.03 3.56 -23.34
CA ASN A 16 -1.90 4.95 -22.90
C ASN A 16 -1.16 5.04 -21.56
N SER A 17 0.16 5.05 -21.63
CA SER A 17 1.05 5.14 -20.46
C SER A 17 0.73 6.36 -19.59
N ASN A 18 0.62 7.56 -20.16
CA ASN A 18 0.43 8.80 -19.38
C ASN A 18 -0.86 8.79 -18.56
N SER A 19 -1.98 8.33 -19.14
CA SER A 19 -3.25 8.28 -18.39
C SER A 19 -3.21 7.23 -17.27
N ASN A 20 -2.48 6.14 -17.48
CA ASN A 20 -2.31 5.08 -16.50
C ASN A 20 -1.40 5.52 -15.36
N ASP A 21 -0.35 6.29 -15.64
CA ASP A 21 0.55 6.84 -14.63
C ASP A 21 -0.19 7.83 -13.70
N VAL A 22 -0.99 8.72 -14.27
CA VAL A 22 -1.85 9.63 -13.50
C VAL A 22 -2.85 8.86 -12.65
N LEU A 23 -3.48 7.81 -13.19
CA LEU A 23 -4.40 6.96 -12.43
C LEU A 23 -3.69 6.26 -11.27
N ARG A 24 -2.54 5.63 -11.53
CA ARG A 24 -1.72 4.96 -10.50
C ARG A 24 -1.33 5.94 -9.40
N ALA A 25 -0.74 7.08 -9.77
CA ALA A 25 -0.28 8.05 -8.81
C ALA A 25 -1.39 8.59 -7.90
N ASN A 26 -2.61 8.80 -8.43
CA ASN A 26 -3.71 9.43 -7.69
C ASN A 26 -4.65 8.45 -7.00
N LYS A 27 -4.80 7.23 -7.50
CA LYS A 27 -5.90 6.34 -7.10
C LYS A 27 -5.46 5.00 -6.55
N ILE A 28 -4.21 4.61 -6.76
CA ILE A 28 -3.72 3.27 -6.39
C ILE A 28 -2.48 3.41 -5.51
N GLY A 29 -2.53 2.86 -4.30
CA GLY A 29 -1.36 2.65 -3.45
C GLY A 29 -0.87 1.21 -3.62
N ILE A 30 0.43 1.00 -3.70
CA ILE A 30 1.01 -0.34 -3.80
C ILE A 30 1.94 -0.59 -2.62
N ILE A 31 1.77 -1.74 -1.98
CA ILE A 31 2.61 -2.24 -0.90
C ILE A 31 3.17 -3.58 -1.37
N TYR A 32 4.49 -3.68 -1.43
CA TYR A 32 5.18 -4.89 -1.86
C TYR A 32 5.58 -5.76 -0.67
N GLN A 33 5.87 -7.02 -0.92
CA GLN A 33 6.41 -7.97 0.05
C GLN A 33 7.77 -7.50 0.60
N GLN A 34 8.66 -7.07 -0.29
CA GLN A 34 9.85 -6.30 0.07
C GLN A 34 9.45 -4.83 0.09
N ASP A 35 9.85 -4.12 1.12
CA ASP A 35 9.44 -2.72 1.34
C ASP A 35 9.82 -1.77 0.18
N ASN A 36 10.82 -2.14 -0.63
CA ASN A 36 11.31 -1.40 -1.80
C ASN A 36 11.54 0.09 -1.49
N LEU A 37 12.09 0.36 -0.32
CA LEU A 37 12.48 1.72 0.05
C LEU A 37 13.74 2.12 -0.69
N LEU A 38 13.85 3.39 -1.01
CA LEU A 38 15.05 4.00 -1.59
C LEU A 38 16.10 4.09 -0.47
N PRO A 39 17.24 3.38 -0.56
CA PRO A 39 18.18 3.22 0.55
C PRO A 39 18.88 4.53 0.92
N ASP A 40 19.10 5.42 -0.05
CA ASP A 40 19.78 6.70 0.12
C ASP A 40 18.86 7.83 0.59
N PHE A 41 17.61 7.52 0.87
CA PHE A 41 16.60 8.46 1.31
C PHE A 41 16.04 8.08 2.68
N THR A 42 15.82 9.07 3.52
CA THR A 42 15.20 8.89 4.85
C THR A 42 13.76 8.38 4.73
N ALA A 43 13.17 7.93 5.84
CA ALA A 43 11.76 7.55 5.89
C ALA A 43 10.84 8.69 5.41
N LEU A 44 11.14 9.94 5.78
CA LEU A 44 10.40 11.12 5.30
C LEU A 44 10.47 11.26 3.78
N GLU A 45 11.67 11.17 3.24
CA GLU A 45 11.93 11.33 1.81
C GLU A 45 11.27 10.23 0.99
N ASN A 46 11.36 8.98 1.45
CA ASN A 46 10.66 7.86 0.82
C ASN A 46 9.14 8.09 0.70
N VAL A 47 8.54 8.80 1.63
CA VAL A 47 7.10 9.09 1.62
C VAL A 47 6.79 10.33 0.79
N TYR A 48 7.51 11.46 0.97
CA TYR A 48 7.16 12.67 0.25
C TYR A 48 7.47 12.60 -1.26
N LEU A 49 8.50 11.85 -1.66
CA LEU A 49 8.81 11.65 -3.08
C LEU A 49 7.63 11.06 -3.86
N ALA A 50 6.89 10.12 -3.25
CA ALA A 50 5.68 9.59 -3.86
C ALA A 50 4.55 10.64 -3.98
N ASN A 51 4.50 11.63 -3.09
CA ASN A 51 3.53 12.72 -3.18
C ASN A 51 3.94 13.78 -4.21
N LEU A 52 5.26 14.01 -4.41
CA LEU A 52 5.75 14.99 -5.40
C LEU A 52 5.35 14.65 -6.84
N ALA A 53 5.01 13.40 -7.13
CA ALA A 53 4.47 13.01 -8.43
C ALA A 53 3.13 13.75 -8.75
N ILE A 54 2.42 14.23 -7.73
CA ILE A 54 1.14 14.92 -7.84
C ILE A 54 1.24 16.35 -7.31
N GLU A 55 1.73 16.50 -6.08
CA GLU A 55 1.91 17.77 -5.38
C GLU A 55 3.28 18.34 -5.73
N LYS A 56 3.32 19.45 -6.44
CA LYS A 56 4.57 20.06 -6.88
C LYS A 56 5.29 20.85 -5.78
N ASN A 57 4.61 21.09 -4.65
CA ASN A 57 5.17 21.85 -3.53
C ASN A 57 5.82 20.87 -2.53
N LYS A 58 7.15 20.96 -2.40
CA LYS A 58 7.94 20.10 -1.50
C LYS A 58 7.55 20.30 -0.03
N GLU A 59 7.35 21.54 0.42
CA GLU A 59 7.02 21.83 1.82
C GLU A 59 5.66 21.22 2.22
N ILE A 60 4.66 21.33 1.33
CA ILE A 60 3.34 20.68 1.54
C ILE A 60 3.50 19.18 1.62
N SER A 61 4.29 18.59 0.72
CA SER A 61 4.56 17.14 0.70
C SER A 61 5.26 16.66 1.98
N GLU A 62 6.24 17.41 2.47
CA GLU A 62 6.92 17.09 3.73
C GLU A 62 5.97 17.16 4.94
N ILE A 63 5.15 18.19 5.03
CA ILE A 63 4.17 18.35 6.12
C ILE A 63 3.18 17.18 6.12
N LYS A 64 2.64 16.81 4.96
CA LYS A 64 1.74 15.67 4.82
C LYS A 64 2.43 14.36 5.24
N SER A 65 3.67 14.17 4.79
CA SER A 65 4.45 12.96 5.08
C SER A 65 4.78 12.82 6.55
N LYS A 66 5.19 13.91 7.22
CA LYS A 66 5.43 13.92 8.68
C LYS A 66 4.17 13.53 9.46
N LYS A 67 3.01 14.07 9.09
CA LYS A 67 1.72 13.71 9.70
C LYS A 67 1.41 12.23 9.50
N LEU A 68 1.67 11.71 8.31
CA LEU A 68 1.36 10.32 7.99
C LEU A 68 2.32 9.34 8.68
N LEU A 69 3.63 9.63 8.70
CA LEU A 69 4.62 8.85 9.44
C LEU A 69 4.28 8.80 10.94
N LYS A 70 3.84 9.91 11.53
CA LYS A 70 3.34 9.94 12.90
C LYS A 70 2.11 9.02 13.06
N LYS A 71 1.16 9.06 12.12
CA LYS A 71 -0.05 8.22 12.15
C LYS A 71 0.27 6.72 12.08
N VAL A 72 1.33 6.33 11.39
CA VAL A 72 1.77 4.92 11.33
C VAL A 72 2.74 4.54 12.47
N GLY A 73 2.96 5.43 13.45
CA GLY A 73 3.74 5.15 14.66
C GLY A 73 5.25 5.34 14.50
N LEU A 74 5.69 6.17 13.55
CA LEU A 74 7.11 6.41 13.24
C LEU A 74 7.58 7.83 13.60
N SER A 75 6.99 8.48 14.60
CA SER A 75 7.34 9.85 15.00
C SER A 75 8.83 10.05 15.27
N ASN A 76 9.49 9.07 15.90
CA ASN A 76 10.90 9.11 16.28
C ASN A 76 11.84 8.52 15.20
N ARG A 77 11.31 8.13 14.03
CA ARG A 77 12.03 7.47 12.94
C ARG A 77 11.99 8.26 11.63
N ILE A 78 11.42 9.46 11.64
CA ILE A 78 11.15 10.26 10.44
C ILE A 78 12.39 10.50 9.59
N TYR A 79 13.54 10.72 10.22
CA TYR A 79 14.81 11.05 9.56
C TYR A 79 15.78 9.87 9.48
N HIS A 80 15.35 8.65 9.86
CA HIS A 80 16.18 7.45 9.75
C HIS A 80 16.21 6.94 8.31
N TYR A 81 17.35 6.43 7.91
CA TYR A 81 17.52 5.71 6.65
C TYR A 81 17.00 4.27 6.77
N PRO A 82 16.63 3.62 5.65
CA PRO A 82 16.15 2.24 5.68
C PRO A 82 17.07 1.27 6.42
N ALA A 83 18.39 1.44 6.33
CA ALA A 83 19.36 0.59 7.04
C ALA A 83 19.23 0.66 8.58
N GLU A 84 18.68 1.74 9.11
CA GLU A 84 18.52 1.99 10.55
C GLU A 84 17.15 1.55 11.08
N LEU A 85 16.27 1.07 10.19
CA LEU A 85 14.89 0.67 10.53
C LEU A 85 14.76 -0.85 10.64
N SER A 86 13.97 -1.31 11.61
CA SER A 86 13.53 -2.70 11.67
C SER A 86 12.64 -3.07 10.48
N GLY A 87 12.45 -4.36 10.19
CA GLY A 87 11.58 -4.83 9.12
C GLY A 87 10.15 -4.28 9.23
N GLY A 88 9.59 -4.27 10.45
CA GLY A 88 8.26 -3.72 10.70
C GLY A 88 8.20 -2.19 10.53
N GLU A 89 9.27 -1.45 10.88
CA GLU A 89 9.36 -0.02 10.65
C GLU A 89 9.46 0.31 9.17
N LYS A 90 10.27 -0.43 8.39
CA LYS A 90 10.34 -0.33 6.93
C LYS A 90 8.98 -0.56 6.28
N GLN A 91 8.27 -1.59 6.71
CA GLN A 91 6.93 -1.89 6.18
C GLN A 91 5.93 -0.76 6.51
N ARG A 92 6.01 -0.14 7.69
CA ARG A 92 5.20 1.04 8.03
C ARG A 92 5.53 2.25 7.18
N VAL A 93 6.81 2.47 6.80
CA VAL A 93 7.20 3.50 5.83
C VAL A 93 6.59 3.19 4.45
N SER A 94 6.66 1.94 4.00
CA SER A 94 6.05 1.50 2.73
C SER A 94 4.53 1.72 2.73
N ILE A 95 3.84 1.43 3.84
CA ILE A 95 2.41 1.73 4.01
C ILE A 95 2.16 3.25 3.95
N ALA A 96 2.95 4.06 4.63
CA ALA A 96 2.81 5.52 4.58
C ALA A 96 3.02 6.04 3.15
N ARG A 97 4.01 5.52 2.43
CA ARG A 97 4.26 5.85 1.02
C ARG A 97 3.06 5.50 0.13
N ALA A 98 2.45 4.34 0.35
CA ALA A 98 1.26 3.94 -0.40
C ALA A 98 0.03 4.82 -0.10
N LEU A 99 -0.06 5.39 1.09
CA LEU A 99 -1.21 6.17 1.57
C LEU A 99 -1.12 7.68 1.29
N ILE A 100 0.07 8.21 0.95
CA ILE A 100 0.32 9.66 0.95
C ILE A 100 -0.59 10.44 -0.01
N ASN A 101 -0.99 9.81 -1.12
CA ASN A 101 -1.85 10.39 -2.14
C ASN A 101 -3.34 10.08 -1.92
N ASP A 102 -3.71 9.60 -0.73
CA ASP A 102 -5.08 9.22 -0.37
C ASP A 102 -5.77 8.30 -1.40
N PRO A 103 -5.16 7.14 -1.75
CA PRO A 103 -5.66 6.27 -2.79
C PRO A 103 -7.01 5.64 -2.43
N GLN A 104 -7.81 5.38 -3.47
CA GLN A 104 -9.08 4.65 -3.32
C GLN A 104 -8.87 3.12 -3.32
N VAL A 105 -7.77 2.64 -3.88
CA VAL A 105 -7.42 1.22 -3.88
C VAL A 105 -6.00 1.05 -3.35
N ILE A 106 -5.81 0.13 -2.41
CA ILE A 106 -4.50 -0.33 -1.98
C ILE A 106 -4.35 -1.76 -2.44
N LEU A 107 -3.29 -2.01 -3.19
CA LEU A 107 -2.85 -3.35 -3.56
C LEU A 107 -1.66 -3.73 -2.69
N ALA A 108 -1.76 -4.82 -1.94
CA ALA A 108 -0.71 -5.29 -1.06
C ALA A 108 -0.33 -6.73 -1.41
N ASP A 109 0.92 -6.94 -1.76
CA ASP A 109 1.47 -8.26 -2.06
C ASP A 109 2.28 -8.73 -0.86
N GLU A 110 1.80 -9.80 -0.19
CA GLU A 110 2.39 -10.37 1.04
C GLU A 110 2.85 -9.31 2.06
N PRO A 111 2.01 -8.34 2.46
CA PRO A 111 2.44 -7.16 3.20
C PRO A 111 3.02 -7.46 4.59
N THR A 112 2.97 -8.72 5.02
CA THR A 112 3.48 -9.20 6.32
C THR A 112 4.37 -10.43 6.21
N GLY A 113 4.69 -10.86 4.98
CA GLY A 113 5.35 -12.15 4.73
C GLY A 113 6.78 -12.27 5.26
N SER A 114 7.49 -11.14 5.44
CA SER A 114 8.87 -11.10 5.94
C SER A 114 8.97 -10.76 7.45
N LEU A 115 7.84 -10.66 8.15
CA LEU A 115 7.78 -10.18 9.53
C LEU A 115 7.51 -11.34 10.50
N ASP A 116 8.00 -11.20 11.73
CA ASP A 116 7.56 -12.05 12.84
C ASP A 116 6.07 -11.87 13.13
N LEU A 117 5.45 -12.84 13.81
CA LEU A 117 4.00 -12.89 13.97
C LEU A 117 3.42 -11.67 14.70
N GLU A 118 4.10 -11.13 15.70
CA GLU A 118 3.58 -9.98 16.47
C GLU A 118 3.65 -8.71 15.64
N THR A 119 4.78 -8.47 15.00
CA THR A 119 4.97 -7.35 14.07
C THR A 119 3.99 -7.46 12.90
N ALA A 120 3.81 -8.66 12.33
CA ALA A 120 2.86 -8.91 11.25
C ALA A 120 1.42 -8.57 11.65
N LYS A 121 0.96 -8.96 12.85
CA LYS A 121 -0.35 -8.57 13.38
C LYS A 121 -0.50 -7.08 13.48
N SER A 122 0.52 -6.40 14.05
CA SER A 122 0.50 -4.94 14.22
C SER A 122 0.43 -4.19 12.88
N VAL A 123 1.18 -4.65 11.86
CA VAL A 123 1.17 -4.10 10.50
C VAL A 123 -0.17 -4.37 9.80
N PHE A 124 -0.72 -5.57 9.96
CA PHE A 124 -2.02 -5.92 9.40
C PHE A 124 -3.15 -5.07 10.01
N ASP A 125 -3.14 -4.89 11.33
CA ASP A 125 -4.13 -4.05 12.01
C ASP A 125 -4.00 -2.57 11.59
N LEU A 126 -2.79 -2.09 11.33
CA LEU A 126 -2.55 -0.78 10.77
C LEU A 126 -3.19 -0.64 9.37
N LEU A 127 -3.03 -1.63 8.51
CA LEU A 127 -3.67 -1.66 7.19
C LEU A 127 -5.21 -1.70 7.31
N LYS A 128 -5.74 -2.57 8.16
CA LYS A 128 -7.17 -2.69 8.39
C LYS A 128 -7.81 -1.37 8.83
N LYS A 129 -7.13 -0.59 9.67
CA LYS A 129 -7.57 0.76 10.08
C LYS A 129 -7.63 1.78 8.94
N GLN A 130 -7.04 1.47 7.77
CA GLN A 130 -7.12 2.36 6.61
C GLN A 130 -8.37 2.12 5.75
N ILE A 131 -9.13 1.05 6.00
CA ILE A 131 -10.40 0.77 5.32
C ILE A 131 -11.42 1.83 5.72
N ASN A 132 -12.12 2.38 4.75
CA ASN A 132 -13.24 3.30 4.95
C ASN A 132 -14.19 3.21 3.75
N ALA A 133 -15.29 3.97 3.76
CA ALA A 133 -16.30 3.94 2.70
C ALA A 133 -15.74 4.23 1.28
N ASN A 134 -14.58 4.89 1.18
CA ASN A 134 -13.97 5.29 -0.09
C ASN A 134 -12.68 4.54 -0.41
N ARG A 135 -12.28 3.53 0.40
CA ARG A 135 -11.02 2.82 0.21
C ARG A 135 -11.17 1.32 0.31
N LEU A 136 -10.82 0.65 -0.76
CA LEU A 136 -10.69 -0.80 -0.86
C LEU A 136 -9.24 -1.21 -0.63
N ILE A 137 -9.01 -2.27 0.15
CA ILE A 137 -7.70 -2.92 0.27
C ILE A 137 -7.82 -4.32 -0.30
N ILE A 138 -7.00 -4.62 -1.29
CA ILE A 138 -6.82 -5.96 -1.86
C ILE A 138 -5.43 -6.42 -1.48
N PHE A 139 -5.33 -7.56 -0.80
CA PHE A 139 -4.03 -8.14 -0.49
C PHE A 139 -3.94 -9.59 -0.94
N ALA A 140 -2.81 -9.95 -1.52
CA ALA A 140 -2.44 -11.33 -1.80
C ALA A 140 -1.65 -11.87 -0.61
N THR A 141 -1.98 -13.08 -0.15
CA THR A 141 -1.23 -13.75 0.91
C THR A 141 -1.43 -15.25 0.87
N HIS A 142 -0.36 -15.99 1.19
CA HIS A 142 -0.43 -17.43 1.47
C HIS A 142 -0.72 -17.71 2.97
N ASN A 143 -0.71 -16.68 3.82
CA ASN A 143 -0.97 -16.83 5.25
C ASN A 143 -2.48 -16.87 5.53
N ARG A 144 -2.98 -18.09 5.79
CA ARG A 144 -4.42 -18.33 6.06
C ARG A 144 -4.95 -17.57 7.28
N PHE A 145 -4.11 -17.23 8.26
CA PHE A 145 -4.53 -16.47 9.43
C PHE A 145 -4.97 -15.05 9.04
N PHE A 146 -4.22 -14.39 8.16
CA PHE A 146 -4.59 -13.06 7.67
C PHE A 146 -5.69 -13.11 6.61
N ALA A 147 -5.65 -14.10 5.71
CA ALA A 147 -6.70 -14.27 4.69
C ALA A 147 -8.10 -14.38 5.31
N LYS A 148 -8.27 -15.14 6.41
CA LYS A 148 -9.54 -15.29 7.13
C LYS A 148 -10.06 -14.00 7.79
N LYS A 149 -9.24 -12.96 7.90
CA LYS A 149 -9.62 -11.67 8.48
C LYS A 149 -10.18 -10.69 7.43
N ALA A 150 -10.12 -11.04 6.15
CA ALA A 150 -10.71 -10.25 5.06
C ALA A 150 -12.24 -10.39 5.05
N ASP A 151 -12.92 -9.37 4.52
CA ASP A 151 -14.37 -9.38 4.34
C ASP A 151 -14.77 -10.27 3.16
N CYS A 152 -13.91 -10.37 2.14
CA CYS A 152 -14.05 -11.27 1.01
C CYS A 152 -12.74 -12.00 0.73
N MET A 153 -12.80 -13.30 0.50
CA MET A 153 -11.66 -14.13 0.17
C MET A 153 -11.86 -14.83 -1.17
N LEU A 154 -10.90 -14.62 -2.06
CA LEU A 154 -10.82 -15.27 -3.36
C LEU A 154 -9.63 -16.24 -3.35
N GLU A 155 -9.80 -17.40 -3.88
CA GLU A 155 -8.73 -18.41 -4.07
C GLU A 155 -8.51 -18.68 -5.55
N ILE A 156 -7.26 -18.76 -5.96
CA ILE A 156 -6.89 -19.15 -7.32
C ILE A 156 -6.56 -20.64 -7.30
N VAL A 157 -7.37 -21.43 -7.99
CA VAL A 157 -7.21 -22.89 -8.11
C VAL A 157 -7.19 -23.28 -9.57
N ASN A 158 -6.08 -23.85 -10.03
CA ASN A 158 -5.89 -24.27 -11.44
C ASN A 158 -6.23 -23.16 -12.45
N GLY A 159 -5.79 -21.92 -12.17
CA GLY A 159 -6.02 -20.77 -13.03
C GLY A 159 -7.43 -20.17 -12.97
N ASN A 160 -8.33 -20.71 -12.15
CA ASN A 160 -9.68 -20.20 -11.94
C ASN A 160 -9.82 -19.52 -10.59
N ILE A 161 -10.63 -18.46 -10.53
CA ILE A 161 -10.95 -17.75 -9.29
C ILE A 161 -12.19 -18.37 -8.66
N LYS A 162 -12.08 -18.74 -7.38
CA LYS A 162 -13.20 -19.20 -6.54
C LYS A 162 -13.39 -18.22 -5.38
N THR A 163 -14.64 -17.79 -5.14
CA THR A 163 -15.01 -17.06 -3.93
C THR A 163 -15.21 -18.06 -2.80
N ILE A 164 -14.43 -17.91 -1.71
CA ILE A 164 -14.51 -18.80 -0.56
C ILE A 164 -15.40 -18.23 0.53
N ASN A 165 -15.31 -16.92 0.77
CA ASN A 165 -16.11 -16.24 1.76
C ASN A 165 -16.35 -14.79 1.32
N ALA A 166 -17.58 -14.31 1.43
CA ALA A 166 -17.93 -12.91 1.28
C ALA A 166 -18.86 -12.58 2.46
N ARG A 167 -18.40 -11.68 3.34
CA ARG A 167 -19.27 -11.07 4.35
C ARG A 167 -19.98 -9.91 3.67
N VAL A 168 -21.26 -10.12 3.38
CA VAL A 168 -22.17 -9.07 2.86
C VAL A 168 -22.71 -8.29 4.06
#